data_b4451253eeec8b340409a77a03e2129e
#
_entry.id   b4451253eeec8b340409a77a03e2129e
#
_cell.length_a   1.000
_cell.length_b   1.000
_cell.length_c   1.000
_cell.angle_alpha   90.00
_cell.angle_beta   90.00
_cell.angle_gamma   90.00
#
_symmetry.space_group_name_H-M   'P 1'
#
loop_
_entity.id
_entity.type
_entity.pdbx_description
1 polymer ?
#
loop_
_entity_poly.entity_id
_entity_poly.type
_entity_poly.pdbx_seq_one_letter_code
_entity_poly.pdbx_strand_id
1 'polypeptide(L)'
;MMITRDQALQILYEFTKSENLRKHALAVEICVAAYARKFGEDETKWSVTALLHDFDYEMHPDAPDHPMKGEPILASRGIPEDIRRAILSHANYSGVPRESALEKTLFACDELAGFLTAVSLVKPGRSVHEVDAKSVRKKMKDKAFARSVSREDMVNGAADLGVDLDEHIAFCINAMQARAGELGLGGAPSQTTTT
;
A
#
# COMPACT_ATOMS: atom_id res chain seq x y z
N MET A 1 20.85 1.43 14.24
CA MET A 1 19.65 1.89 15.01
C MET A 1 18.44 1.59 14.13
N MET A 2 17.41 0.94 14.65
CA MET A 2 16.21 0.64 13.86
C MET A 2 15.41 1.93 13.64
N ILE A 3 15.05 2.24 12.39
CA ILE A 3 14.23 3.40 12.05
C ILE A 3 12.81 3.21 12.60
N THR A 4 12.23 4.27 13.17
CA THR A 4 10.87 4.25 13.69
C THR A 4 9.86 4.61 12.59
N ARG A 5 8.58 4.29 12.82
CA ARG A 5 7.47 4.70 11.95
C ARG A 5 7.42 6.24 11.76
N ASP A 6 7.61 6.99 12.85
CA ASP A 6 7.58 8.46 12.79
C ASP A 6 8.71 9.03 11.93
N GLN A 7 9.91 8.44 12.01
CA GLN A 7 11.03 8.83 11.14
C GLN A 7 10.74 8.51 9.67
N ALA A 8 10.10 7.37 9.37
CA ALA A 8 9.67 7.05 8.02
C ALA A 8 8.63 8.04 7.49
N LEU A 9 7.66 8.44 8.33
CA LEU A 9 6.68 9.49 7.96
C LEU A 9 7.35 10.83 7.70
N GLN A 10 8.38 11.21 8.47
CA GLN A 10 9.14 12.45 8.22
C GLN A 10 9.81 12.41 6.84
N ILE A 11 10.45 11.28 6.48
CA ILE A 11 11.05 11.11 5.15
C ILE A 11 9.96 11.16 4.06
N LEU A 12 8.87 10.41 4.22
CA LEU A 12 7.75 10.44 3.27
C LEU A 12 7.26 11.88 3.04
N TYR A 13 7.01 12.64 4.09
CA TYR A 13 6.47 14.00 3.98
C TYR A 13 7.50 15.03 3.49
N GLU A 14 8.80 14.77 3.66
CA GLU A 14 9.87 15.58 3.08
C GLU A 14 9.85 15.51 1.55
N PHE A 15 9.74 14.31 0.99
CA PHE A 15 9.85 14.06 -0.44
C PHE A 15 8.51 14.04 -1.19
N THR A 16 7.43 13.62 -0.55
CA THR A 16 6.10 13.49 -1.15
C THR A 16 5.19 14.61 -0.64
N LYS A 17 4.70 15.50 -1.52
CA LYS A 17 3.79 16.59 -1.17
C LYS A 17 2.33 16.26 -1.50
N SER A 18 2.10 15.40 -2.49
CA SER A 18 0.78 14.94 -2.89
C SER A 18 0.07 14.18 -1.77
N GLU A 19 -1.08 14.69 -1.35
CA GLU A 19 -1.95 14.04 -0.37
C GLU A 19 -2.41 12.65 -0.84
N ASN A 20 -2.62 12.46 -2.14
CA ASN A 20 -3.03 11.18 -2.68
C ASN A 20 -1.92 10.13 -2.56
N LEU A 21 -0.68 10.49 -2.84
CA LEU A 21 0.47 9.59 -2.70
C LEU A 21 0.75 9.28 -1.22
N ARG A 22 0.63 10.27 -0.33
CA ARG A 22 0.73 10.05 1.12
C ARG A 22 -0.33 9.08 1.62
N LYS A 23 -1.59 9.24 1.16
CA LYS A 23 -2.68 8.31 1.50
C LYS A 23 -2.48 6.92 0.92
N HIS A 24 -1.91 6.83 -0.28
CA HIS A 24 -1.52 5.54 -0.85
C HIS A 24 -0.49 4.84 0.04
N ALA A 25 0.61 5.52 0.40
CA ALA A 25 1.62 4.96 1.30
C ALA A 25 1.03 4.48 2.64
N LEU A 26 0.10 5.25 3.22
CA LEU A 26 -0.61 4.86 4.45
C LEU A 26 -1.52 3.65 4.23
N ALA A 27 -2.22 3.56 3.10
CA ALA A 27 -3.08 2.42 2.79
C ALA A 27 -2.26 1.13 2.61
N VAL A 28 -1.12 1.21 1.92
CA VAL A 28 -0.18 0.09 1.78
C VAL A 28 0.39 -0.30 3.14
N GLU A 29 0.82 0.67 3.94
CA GLU A 29 1.31 0.43 5.31
C GLU A 29 0.29 -0.34 6.16
N ILE A 30 -0.97 0.06 6.13
CA ILE A 30 -2.03 -0.58 6.91
C ILE A 30 -2.18 -2.07 6.54
N CYS A 31 -2.17 -2.38 5.26
CA CYS A 31 -2.28 -3.76 4.77
C CYS A 31 -1.03 -4.58 5.11
N VAL A 32 0.16 -4.04 4.87
CA VAL A 32 1.44 -4.69 5.13
C VAL A 32 1.66 -4.95 6.63
N ALA A 33 1.35 -3.96 7.49
CA ALA A 33 1.42 -4.12 8.94
C ALA A 33 0.44 -5.18 9.46
N ALA A 34 -0.76 -5.28 8.88
CA ALA A 34 -1.70 -6.34 9.21
C ALA A 34 -1.15 -7.73 8.88
N TYR A 35 -0.46 -7.87 7.75
CA TYR A 35 0.23 -9.11 7.39
C TYR A 35 1.42 -9.39 8.31
N ALA A 36 2.19 -8.39 8.73
CA ALA A 36 3.26 -8.56 9.71
C ALA A 36 2.73 -9.20 11.00
N ARG A 37 1.61 -8.70 11.52
CA ARG A 37 0.94 -9.29 12.69
C ARG A 37 0.46 -10.72 12.42
N LYS A 38 -0.12 -10.98 11.25
CA LYS A 38 -0.60 -12.32 10.87
C LYS A 38 0.53 -13.34 10.80
N PHE A 39 1.70 -12.94 10.33
CA PHE A 39 2.87 -13.81 10.17
C PHE A 39 3.80 -13.84 11.40
N GLY A 40 3.54 -13.01 12.41
CA GLY A 40 4.40 -12.90 13.60
C GLY A 40 5.73 -12.22 13.33
N GLU A 41 5.76 -11.32 12.35
CA GLU A 41 6.93 -10.57 11.89
C GLU A 41 7.04 -9.18 12.57
N ASP A 42 8.18 -8.50 12.37
CA ASP A 42 8.41 -7.15 12.90
C ASP A 42 7.51 -6.11 12.21
N GLU A 43 6.40 -5.74 12.88
CA GLU A 43 5.43 -4.78 12.39
C GLU A 43 6.06 -3.41 12.10
N THR A 44 7.02 -2.95 12.93
CA THR A 44 7.69 -1.66 12.72
C THR A 44 8.51 -1.67 11.43
N LYS A 45 9.30 -2.70 11.21
CA LYS A 45 10.08 -2.87 9.99
C LYS A 45 9.19 -2.90 8.75
N TRP A 46 8.09 -3.65 8.81
CA TRP A 46 7.17 -3.80 7.70
C TRP A 46 6.40 -2.50 7.40
N SER A 47 5.97 -1.78 8.44
CA SER A 47 5.35 -0.45 8.31
C SER A 47 6.30 0.57 7.67
N VAL A 48 7.55 0.62 8.13
CA VAL A 48 8.58 1.51 7.57
C VAL A 48 8.79 1.23 6.08
N THR A 49 8.92 -0.05 5.71
CA THR A 49 9.11 -0.45 4.32
C THR A 49 7.95 0.01 3.45
N ALA A 50 6.72 -0.22 3.89
CA ALA A 50 5.52 0.17 3.17
C ALA A 50 5.36 1.70 3.06
N LEU A 51 5.66 2.46 4.10
CA LEU A 51 5.60 3.92 4.05
C LEU A 51 6.60 4.52 3.07
N LEU A 52 7.75 3.88 2.88
CA LEU A 52 8.85 4.40 2.07
C LEU A 52 8.89 3.82 0.65
N HIS A 53 8.03 2.87 0.28
CA HIS A 53 8.15 2.20 -1.02
C HIS A 53 8.05 3.17 -2.20
N ASP A 54 7.18 4.17 -2.12
CA ASP A 54 6.90 5.16 -3.16
C ASP A 54 7.34 6.60 -2.79
N PHE A 55 8.20 6.79 -1.77
CA PHE A 55 8.55 8.13 -1.28
C PHE A 55 9.16 9.02 -2.35
N ASP A 56 9.81 8.45 -3.35
CA ASP A 56 10.48 9.13 -4.46
C ASP A 56 9.62 9.22 -5.73
N TYR A 57 8.44 8.60 -5.77
CA TYR A 57 7.59 8.52 -6.96
C TYR A 57 7.18 9.90 -7.50
N GLU A 58 6.91 10.87 -6.62
CA GLU A 58 6.57 12.24 -7.06
C GLU A 58 7.73 12.94 -7.77
N MET A 59 8.97 12.62 -7.40
CA MET A 59 10.17 13.15 -8.03
C MET A 59 10.56 12.37 -9.30
N HIS A 60 10.26 11.08 -9.32
CA HIS A 60 10.71 10.13 -10.34
C HIS A 60 9.57 9.21 -10.79
N PRO A 61 8.51 9.75 -11.47
CA PRO A 61 7.32 8.94 -11.78
C PRO A 61 7.54 7.92 -12.90
N ASP A 62 8.62 8.04 -13.64
CA ASP A 62 8.86 7.22 -14.83
C ASP A 62 9.86 6.09 -14.56
N ALA A 63 9.56 4.90 -15.09
CA ALA A 63 10.52 3.80 -15.10
C ALA A 63 11.71 4.12 -16.04
N PRO A 64 12.95 3.74 -15.70
CA PRO A 64 13.34 2.94 -14.53
C PRO A 64 13.73 3.78 -13.30
N ASP A 65 13.47 5.08 -13.30
CA ASP A 65 13.99 6.01 -12.29
C ASP A 65 13.46 5.67 -10.88
N HIS A 66 12.15 5.50 -10.73
CA HIS A 66 11.53 4.98 -9.52
C HIS A 66 11.63 3.44 -9.50
N PRO A 67 11.96 2.77 -8.39
CA PRO A 67 12.47 3.29 -7.12
C PRO A 67 14.01 3.37 -7.09
N MET A 68 14.66 3.19 -8.25
CA MET A 68 16.13 3.07 -8.36
C MET A 68 16.86 4.33 -7.91
N LYS A 69 16.31 5.51 -8.21
CA LYS A 69 16.87 6.80 -7.78
C LYS A 69 16.59 7.13 -6.32
N GLY A 70 15.53 6.58 -5.76
CA GLY A 70 15.20 6.70 -4.33
C GLY A 70 16.14 5.89 -3.44
N GLU A 71 16.62 4.73 -3.90
CA GLU A 71 17.46 3.84 -3.10
C GLU A 71 18.71 4.52 -2.51
N PRO A 72 19.55 5.27 -3.25
CA PRO A 72 20.70 5.97 -2.70
C PRO A 72 20.33 7.02 -1.64
N ILE A 73 19.15 7.64 -1.76
CA ILE A 73 18.65 8.59 -0.78
C ILE A 73 18.37 7.86 0.53
N LEU A 74 17.67 6.73 0.48
CA LEU A 74 17.39 5.92 1.66
C LEU A 74 18.69 5.37 2.29
N ALA A 75 19.66 4.96 1.48
CA ALA A 75 20.97 4.53 1.95
C ALA A 75 21.69 5.64 2.73
N SER A 76 21.67 6.87 2.20
CA SER A 76 22.28 8.03 2.86
C SER A 76 21.58 8.42 4.17
N ARG A 77 20.32 8.04 4.35
CA ARG A 77 19.53 8.24 5.55
C ARG A 77 19.69 7.09 6.57
N GLY A 78 20.56 6.11 6.27
CA GLY A 78 20.83 4.97 7.14
C GLY A 78 19.70 3.95 7.19
N ILE A 79 18.84 3.90 6.17
CA ILE A 79 17.80 2.87 6.06
C ILE A 79 18.46 1.52 5.82
N PRO A 80 18.15 0.47 6.60
CA PRO A 80 18.73 -0.86 6.45
C PRO A 80 18.62 -1.43 5.05
N GLU A 81 19.60 -2.22 4.63
CA GLU A 81 19.68 -2.78 3.29
C GLU A 81 18.49 -3.68 2.95
N ASP A 82 18.02 -4.48 3.90
CA ASP A 82 16.89 -5.38 3.71
C ASP A 82 15.56 -4.63 3.48
N ILE A 83 15.37 -3.46 4.11
CA ILE A 83 14.25 -2.55 3.82
C ILE A 83 14.39 -1.96 2.41
N ARG A 84 15.58 -1.45 2.06
CA ARG A 84 15.86 -0.86 0.74
C ARG A 84 15.70 -1.89 -0.38
N ARG A 85 16.17 -3.13 -0.15
CA ARG A 85 15.98 -4.24 -1.07
C ARG A 85 14.48 -4.55 -1.27
N ALA A 86 13.69 -4.60 -0.19
CA ALA A 86 12.25 -4.84 -0.28
C ALA A 86 11.56 -3.71 -1.08
N ILE A 87 11.95 -2.46 -0.87
CA ILE A 87 11.47 -1.33 -1.66
C ILE A 87 11.81 -1.50 -3.15
N LEU A 88 13.05 -1.84 -3.49
CA LEU A 88 13.43 -2.08 -4.89
C LEU A 88 12.61 -3.21 -5.53
N SER A 89 12.34 -4.28 -4.78
CA SER A 89 11.68 -5.48 -5.31
C SER A 89 10.20 -5.29 -5.67
N HIS A 90 9.53 -4.21 -5.21
CA HIS A 90 8.13 -3.97 -5.55
C HIS A 90 7.94 -3.60 -7.03
N ALA A 91 8.94 -2.98 -7.65
CA ALA A 91 8.91 -2.65 -9.07
C ALA A 91 9.48 -3.81 -9.93
N ASN A 92 8.64 -4.40 -10.78
CA ASN A 92 9.04 -5.55 -11.63
C ASN A 92 10.28 -5.26 -12.51
N TYR A 93 10.44 -4.03 -12.94
CA TYR A 93 11.56 -3.60 -13.80
C TYR A 93 12.88 -3.32 -13.03
N SER A 94 12.87 -3.34 -11.70
CA SER A 94 14.10 -3.17 -10.91
C SER A 94 15.08 -4.33 -11.05
N GLY A 95 14.60 -5.50 -11.48
CA GLY A 95 15.41 -6.72 -11.57
C GLY A 95 15.72 -7.37 -10.23
N VAL A 96 15.18 -6.84 -9.12
CA VAL A 96 15.36 -7.41 -7.78
C VAL A 96 14.24 -8.44 -7.52
N PRO A 97 14.58 -9.74 -7.40
CA PRO A 97 13.56 -10.76 -7.16
C PRO A 97 12.96 -10.65 -5.76
N ARG A 98 11.67 -10.99 -5.66
CA ARG A 98 10.96 -11.08 -4.37
C ARG A 98 11.17 -12.45 -3.73
N GLU A 99 11.95 -12.49 -2.67
CA GLU A 99 12.33 -13.73 -1.98
C GLU A 99 11.71 -13.82 -0.58
N SER A 100 11.79 -12.74 0.20
CA SER A 100 11.29 -12.69 1.58
C SER A 100 9.77 -12.49 1.67
N ALA A 101 9.20 -12.84 2.82
CA ALA A 101 7.78 -12.60 3.10
C ALA A 101 7.44 -11.10 3.03
N LEU A 102 8.32 -10.22 3.48
CA LEU A 102 8.15 -8.76 3.40
C LEU A 102 8.04 -8.29 1.94
N GLU A 103 8.97 -8.72 1.07
CA GLU A 103 9.00 -8.35 -0.34
C GLU A 103 7.72 -8.78 -1.07
N LYS A 104 7.29 -10.02 -0.84
CA LYS A 104 6.07 -10.58 -1.43
C LYS A 104 4.82 -9.87 -0.92
N THR A 105 4.79 -9.55 0.38
CA THR A 105 3.65 -8.86 0.99
C THR A 105 3.55 -7.41 0.51
N LEU A 106 4.67 -6.69 0.41
CA LEU A 106 4.69 -5.34 -0.12
C LEU A 106 4.10 -5.31 -1.53
N PHE A 107 4.61 -6.15 -2.43
CA PHE A 107 4.11 -6.25 -3.81
C PHE A 107 2.63 -6.65 -3.88
N ALA A 108 2.19 -7.60 -3.05
CA ALA A 108 0.80 -8.03 -3.02
C ALA A 108 -0.17 -6.94 -2.53
N CYS A 109 0.28 -6.07 -1.63
CA CYS A 109 -0.56 -5.04 -1.03
C CYS A 109 -0.58 -3.72 -1.81
N ASP A 110 0.46 -3.39 -2.56
CA ASP A 110 0.66 -2.11 -3.20
C ASP A 110 -0.50 -1.74 -4.15
N GLU A 111 -0.60 -2.39 -5.30
CA GLU A 111 -1.65 -2.14 -6.28
C GLU A 111 -3.05 -2.40 -5.71
N LEU A 112 -3.20 -3.41 -4.84
CA LEU A 112 -4.48 -3.71 -4.21
C LEU A 112 -4.95 -2.58 -3.30
N ALA A 113 -4.09 -2.00 -2.45
CA ALA A 113 -4.45 -0.90 -1.56
C ALA A 113 -4.91 0.34 -2.35
N GLY A 114 -4.22 0.67 -3.45
CA GLY A 114 -4.63 1.71 -4.38
C GLY A 114 -6.00 1.43 -5.01
N PHE A 115 -6.24 0.18 -5.44
CA PHE A 115 -7.52 -0.23 -6.01
C PHE A 115 -8.67 -0.17 -4.99
N LEU A 116 -8.45 -0.65 -3.76
CA LEU A 116 -9.44 -0.60 -2.68
C LEU A 116 -9.80 0.85 -2.32
N THR A 117 -8.81 1.74 -2.31
CA THR A 117 -9.04 3.19 -2.13
C THR A 117 -9.94 3.73 -3.24
N ALA A 118 -9.64 3.42 -4.51
CA ALA A 118 -10.46 3.86 -5.64
C ALA A 118 -11.90 3.31 -5.56
N VAL A 119 -12.08 2.03 -5.19
CA VAL A 119 -13.41 1.44 -5.01
C VAL A 119 -14.18 2.12 -3.88
N SER A 120 -13.50 2.43 -2.76
CA SER A 120 -14.11 3.13 -1.62
C SER A 120 -14.62 4.52 -2.01
N LEU A 121 -13.84 5.27 -2.79
CA LEU A 121 -14.17 6.64 -3.20
C LEU A 121 -15.38 6.76 -4.12
N VAL A 122 -15.75 5.69 -4.84
CA VAL A 122 -16.93 5.66 -5.72
C VAL A 122 -18.18 5.06 -5.03
N LYS A 123 -18.08 4.65 -3.78
CA LYS A 123 -19.24 4.27 -2.97
C LYS A 123 -20.03 5.52 -2.56
N PRO A 124 -21.36 5.40 -2.33
CA PRO A 124 -22.20 6.55 -1.94
C PRO A 124 -21.66 7.31 -0.73
N GLY A 125 -21.24 6.61 0.32
CA GLY A 125 -20.65 7.19 1.53
C GLY A 125 -19.16 7.48 1.41
N ARG A 126 -18.52 7.18 0.28
CA ARG A 126 -17.05 7.28 0.08
C ARG A 126 -16.29 6.56 1.19
N SER A 127 -16.76 5.38 1.55
CA SER A 127 -16.31 4.65 2.72
C SER A 127 -15.81 3.25 2.36
N VAL A 128 -14.71 2.84 2.99
CA VAL A 128 -14.21 1.47 2.90
C VAL A 128 -15.15 0.48 3.63
N HIS A 129 -15.99 0.95 4.54
CA HIS A 129 -17.00 0.11 5.19
C HIS A 129 -18.11 -0.38 4.24
N GLU A 130 -18.26 0.27 3.08
CA GLU A 130 -19.20 -0.14 2.02
C GLU A 130 -18.57 -1.09 0.99
N VAL A 131 -17.29 -1.47 1.17
CA VAL A 131 -16.55 -2.30 0.23
C VAL A 131 -16.52 -3.75 0.71
N ASP A 132 -16.77 -4.67 -0.20
CA ASP A 132 -16.61 -6.12 -0.02
C ASP A 132 -15.83 -6.74 -1.19
N ALA A 133 -15.32 -7.95 -1.01
CA ALA A 133 -14.52 -8.64 -2.02
C ALA A 133 -15.28 -8.80 -3.35
N LYS A 134 -16.59 -9.07 -3.30
CA LYS A 134 -17.44 -9.22 -4.49
C LYS A 134 -17.51 -7.92 -5.29
N SER A 135 -17.67 -6.78 -4.64
CA SER A 135 -17.70 -5.47 -5.31
C SER A 135 -16.34 -5.12 -5.92
N VAL A 136 -15.24 -5.47 -5.26
CA VAL A 136 -13.87 -5.32 -5.78
C VAL A 136 -13.69 -6.18 -7.02
N ARG A 137 -14.01 -7.48 -6.96
CA ARG A 137 -13.93 -8.40 -8.12
C ARG A 137 -14.76 -7.92 -9.31
N LYS A 138 -15.95 -7.35 -9.05
CA LYS A 138 -16.77 -6.74 -10.10
C LYS A 138 -16.04 -5.56 -10.75
N LYS A 139 -15.45 -4.66 -9.95
CA LYS A 139 -14.69 -3.49 -10.43
C LYS A 139 -13.40 -3.88 -11.15
N MET A 140 -12.74 -4.97 -10.78
CA MET A 140 -11.56 -5.47 -11.50
C MET A 140 -11.86 -5.79 -12.98
N LYS A 141 -13.11 -6.17 -13.32
CA LYS A 141 -13.53 -6.44 -14.71
C LYS A 141 -13.72 -5.17 -15.54
N ASP A 142 -13.91 -4.03 -14.89
CA ASP A 142 -14.06 -2.73 -15.54
C ASP A 142 -12.67 -2.15 -15.87
N LYS A 143 -12.24 -2.30 -17.11
CA LYS A 143 -10.93 -1.82 -17.57
C LYS A 143 -10.78 -0.28 -17.56
N ALA A 144 -11.90 0.45 -17.59
CA ALA A 144 -11.87 1.91 -17.55
C ALA A 144 -11.73 2.46 -16.12
N PHE A 145 -12.13 1.67 -15.12
CA PHE A 145 -12.03 2.05 -13.71
C PHE A 145 -10.59 1.94 -13.21
N ALA A 146 -10.08 2.95 -12.52
CA ALA A 146 -8.73 2.99 -11.94
C ALA A 146 -7.66 2.41 -12.90
N ARG A 147 -7.54 3.00 -14.10
CA ARG A 147 -6.73 2.46 -15.22
C ARG A 147 -5.24 2.35 -14.92
N SER A 148 -4.73 3.18 -14.02
CA SER A 148 -3.32 3.15 -13.59
C SER A 148 -2.97 1.95 -12.73
N VAL A 149 -3.95 1.30 -12.11
CA VAL A 149 -3.73 0.14 -11.23
C VAL A 149 -3.59 -1.14 -12.04
N SER A 150 -2.50 -1.89 -11.86
CA SER A 150 -2.24 -3.16 -12.52
C SER A 150 -3.06 -4.30 -11.91
N ARG A 151 -4.09 -4.80 -12.66
CA ARG A 151 -4.85 -5.98 -12.22
C ARG A 151 -4.01 -7.25 -12.25
N GLU A 152 -3.05 -7.30 -13.16
CA GLU A 152 -2.12 -8.41 -13.26
C GLU A 152 -1.26 -8.50 -12.01
N ASP A 153 -0.72 -7.38 -11.53
CA ASP A 153 0.09 -7.35 -10.31
C ASP A 153 -0.73 -7.64 -9.06
N MET A 154 -2.01 -7.25 -9.01
CA MET A 154 -2.92 -7.65 -7.93
C MET A 154 -3.08 -9.18 -7.87
N VAL A 155 -3.23 -9.85 -9.01
CA VAL A 155 -3.38 -11.31 -9.09
C VAL A 155 -2.06 -12.02 -8.81
N ASN A 156 -0.98 -11.57 -9.43
CA ASN A 156 0.35 -12.13 -9.25
C ASN A 156 0.86 -11.95 -7.83
N GLY A 157 0.58 -10.79 -7.21
CA GLY A 157 0.95 -10.52 -5.82
C GLY A 157 0.31 -11.49 -4.84
N ALA A 158 -0.99 -11.77 -4.99
CA ALA A 158 -1.66 -12.77 -4.16
C ALA A 158 -1.07 -14.17 -4.36
N ALA A 159 -0.77 -14.54 -5.62
CA ALA A 159 -0.16 -15.82 -5.96
C ALA A 159 1.27 -15.94 -5.40
N ASP A 160 2.12 -14.92 -5.54
CA ASP A 160 3.48 -14.89 -5.00
C ASP A 160 3.51 -14.97 -3.47
N LEU A 161 2.50 -14.36 -2.82
CA LEU A 161 2.31 -14.43 -1.37
C LEU A 161 1.74 -15.79 -0.91
N GLY A 162 1.21 -16.59 -1.84
CA GLY A 162 0.64 -17.90 -1.56
C GLY A 162 -0.74 -17.85 -0.91
N VAL A 163 -1.54 -16.80 -1.21
CA VAL A 163 -2.88 -16.62 -0.66
C VAL A 163 -3.93 -16.59 -1.77
N ASP A 164 -5.17 -17.01 -1.43
CA ASP A 164 -6.30 -16.83 -2.34
C ASP A 164 -6.60 -15.33 -2.54
N LEU A 165 -6.90 -14.94 -3.77
CA LEU A 165 -7.11 -13.53 -4.10
C LEU A 165 -8.33 -12.92 -3.39
N ASP A 166 -9.43 -13.67 -3.24
CA ASP A 166 -10.62 -13.16 -2.56
C ASP A 166 -10.39 -13.04 -1.04
N GLU A 167 -9.65 -13.99 -0.45
CA GLU A 167 -9.20 -13.90 0.94
C GLU A 167 -8.24 -12.73 1.16
N HIS A 168 -7.30 -12.51 0.23
CA HIS A 168 -6.38 -11.38 0.28
C HIS A 168 -7.11 -10.03 0.21
N ILE A 169 -8.04 -9.88 -0.73
CA ILE A 169 -8.90 -8.70 -0.86
C ILE A 169 -9.65 -8.45 0.44
N ALA A 170 -10.33 -9.48 0.99
CA ALA A 170 -11.10 -9.35 2.22
C ALA A 170 -10.22 -8.98 3.42
N PHE A 171 -9.02 -9.56 3.50
CA PHE A 171 -8.06 -9.26 4.55
C PHE A 171 -7.60 -7.79 4.52
N CYS A 172 -7.24 -7.28 3.35
CA CYS A 172 -6.83 -5.89 3.17
C CYS A 172 -8.00 -4.91 3.42
N ILE A 173 -9.23 -5.24 3.00
CA ILE A 173 -10.42 -4.46 3.32
C ILE A 173 -10.57 -4.33 4.84
N ASN A 174 -10.52 -5.45 5.58
CA ASN A 174 -10.67 -5.45 7.04
C ASN A 174 -9.57 -4.60 7.72
N ALA A 175 -8.33 -4.70 7.25
CA ALA A 175 -7.23 -3.89 7.74
C ALA A 175 -7.50 -2.38 7.53
N MET A 176 -7.93 -1.99 6.33
CA MET A 176 -8.23 -0.59 5.99
C MET A 176 -9.46 -0.08 6.76
N GLN A 177 -10.48 -0.92 6.99
CA GLN A 177 -11.65 -0.56 7.79
C GLN A 177 -11.28 -0.22 9.24
N ALA A 178 -10.36 -0.96 9.83
CA ALA A 178 -9.90 -0.72 11.20
C ALA A 178 -9.19 0.64 11.37
N ARG A 179 -8.65 1.21 10.30
CA ARG A 179 -7.93 2.50 10.28
C ARG A 179 -8.52 3.49 9.25
N ALA A 180 -9.79 3.35 8.91
CA ALA A 180 -10.45 4.12 7.85
C ALA A 180 -10.37 5.64 8.05
N GLY A 181 -10.37 6.11 9.30
CA GLY A 181 -10.23 7.53 9.63
C GLY A 181 -8.90 8.14 9.18
N GLU A 182 -7.80 7.40 9.29
CA GLU A 182 -6.47 7.86 8.85
C GLU A 182 -6.39 8.03 7.33
N LEU A 183 -7.15 7.22 6.59
CA LEU A 183 -7.24 7.26 5.14
C LEU A 183 -8.25 8.30 4.63
N GLY A 184 -9.09 8.85 5.51
CA GLY A 184 -10.25 9.66 5.10
C GLY A 184 -11.32 8.84 4.38
N LEU A 185 -11.40 7.53 4.66
CA LEU A 185 -12.35 6.57 4.07
C LEU A 185 -13.37 6.04 5.09
N GLY A 186 -13.56 6.74 6.20
CA GLY A 186 -14.53 6.36 7.24
C GLY A 186 -16.01 6.66 6.89
N GLY A 187 -16.25 7.36 5.78
CA GLY A 187 -17.58 7.85 5.41
C GLY A 187 -17.88 9.22 6.01
N ALA A 188 -18.98 9.83 5.55
CA ALA A 188 -19.48 11.06 6.17
C ALA A 188 -19.92 10.77 7.60
N PRO A 189 -19.68 11.69 8.56
CA PRO A 189 -20.24 11.55 9.90
C PRO A 189 -21.76 11.43 9.77
N SER A 190 -22.34 10.41 10.40
CA SER A 190 -23.79 10.26 10.47
C SER A 190 -24.36 11.57 11.03
N GLN A 191 -25.16 12.26 10.23
CA GLN A 191 -25.96 13.38 10.74
C GLN A 191 -26.93 12.76 11.75
N THR A 192 -26.60 12.87 13.02
CA THR A 192 -27.57 12.62 14.10
C THR A 192 -28.65 13.68 13.95
N THR A 193 -29.73 13.31 13.30
CA THR A 193 -30.97 14.11 13.33
C THR A 193 -31.46 14.07 14.78
N THR A 194 -31.14 15.12 15.54
CA THR A 194 -31.78 15.38 16.80
C THR A 194 -33.21 15.85 16.46
N THR A 195 -34.16 14.95 16.64
CA THR A 195 -35.60 15.27 16.72
C THR A 195 -35.93 15.74 18.11
#